data_f281267f3e5829d21795af4805b0f566
#
_entry.id   f281267f3e5829d21795af4805b0f566
#
_cell.length_a   1.000
_cell.length_b   1.000
_cell.length_c   1.000
_cell.angle_alpha   90.00
_cell.angle_beta   90.00
_cell.angle_gamma   90.00
#
_symmetry.space_group_name_H-M   'P 1'
#
loop_
_entity.id
_entity.type
_entity.pdbx_description
1 polymer ?
#
loop_
_entity_poly.entity_id
_entity_poly.type
_entity_poly.pdbx_seq_one_letter_code
_entity_poly.pdbx_strand_id
1 'polypeptide(L)'
;MVVLAATGVWNPFPALWDWVDRSKPISEPDVVWQQRVGGTPRSVTIAGDTVIVEQRTRVEARSLADGRQLWERKADWSAVAGGDRDPVVAVGKLLDKGYEVLDPVSGVTRRRDDRAIAVWTYRNLLLDAYCVRATDCTLRAWEPRGTAPLWSAFLPGVHSGVLADNPELLGTRRLGATRIDGGVAGPEAVPPLLGFPVDGRVHVVDTATGRVLQNVEPGREERLAVVGGRLLRIAATSRDGSCYYTVTAVDPATGQQVWRRTGINLRTADYAGCVQREDPQGARNVLIGVAPDGREAVLDGYDGRLLQVGADGEKLLAVDDRYAVVRSADKESLLGRELSADRTRWTRPAGGKSGAALTPYAALISEEKPSRLIAVEPREGRVLVELRTAANALAVGPNGMIIGEGREIGYVRWGAGTTGAPGPGQGDAPVAPNPGGSWQPPGDQGSCGPKRELCVDGK
;
A
#
# COMPACT_ATOMS: atom_id res chain seq x y z
N MET A 1 16.41 14.22 43.84
CA MET A 1 16.35 13.20 42.78
C MET A 1 16.72 11.79 43.27
N VAL A 2 17.82 11.61 43.98
CA VAL A 2 18.28 10.29 44.46
C VAL A 2 17.29 9.62 45.45
N VAL A 3 16.62 10.39 46.30
CA VAL A 3 15.68 9.88 47.31
C VAL A 3 14.39 9.29 46.66
N LEU A 4 13.89 9.90 45.59
CA LEU A 4 12.68 9.41 44.91
C LEU A 4 12.93 8.11 44.13
N ALA A 5 14.13 7.92 43.61
CA ALA A 5 14.51 6.67 42.93
C ALA A 5 14.63 5.50 43.91
N ALA A 6 15.07 5.78 45.15
CA ALA A 6 15.23 4.76 46.22
C ALA A 6 13.87 4.30 46.79
N THR A 7 12.82 5.11 46.72
CA THR A 7 11.49 4.76 47.25
C THR A 7 10.60 4.03 46.26
N GLY A 8 11.06 3.78 45.00
CA GLY A 8 10.28 3.09 43.95
C GLY A 8 9.12 3.90 43.39
N VAL A 9 8.91 5.13 43.86
CA VAL A 9 7.81 6.00 43.36
C VAL A 9 8.10 6.53 41.95
N TRP A 10 9.37 6.64 41.58
CA TRP A 10 9.80 7.05 40.25
C TRP A 10 11.07 6.34 39.85
N ASN A 11 11.04 5.60 38.75
CA ASN A 11 12.22 4.95 38.16
C ASN A 11 12.61 5.70 36.89
N PRO A 12 13.65 6.55 36.90
CA PRO A 12 14.10 7.30 35.74
C PRO A 12 14.89 6.45 34.72
N PHE A 13 15.33 5.23 35.13
CA PHE A 13 16.21 4.41 34.31
C PHE A 13 15.63 4.04 32.95
N PRO A 14 14.35 3.64 32.78
CA PRO A 14 13.80 3.36 31.48
C PRO A 14 13.81 4.59 30.59
N ALA A 15 13.40 5.76 31.10
CA ALA A 15 13.38 7.01 30.32
C ALA A 15 14.79 7.52 30.00
N LEU A 16 15.76 7.29 30.90
CA LEU A 16 17.16 7.61 30.68
C LEU A 16 17.78 6.72 29.60
N TRP A 17 17.48 5.42 29.64
CA TRP A 17 17.95 4.47 28.63
C TRP A 17 17.31 4.78 27.27
N ASP A 18 16.02 5.07 27.20
CA ASP A 18 15.35 5.51 25.98
C ASP A 18 15.98 6.80 25.42
N TRP A 19 16.38 7.72 26.30
CA TRP A 19 17.08 8.95 25.88
C TRP A 19 18.50 8.67 25.38
N VAL A 20 19.25 7.81 26.08
CA VAL A 20 20.61 7.38 25.68
C VAL A 20 20.55 6.63 24.35
N ASP A 21 19.58 5.74 24.16
CA ASP A 21 19.41 5.01 22.90
C ASP A 21 19.01 5.91 21.73
N ARG A 22 18.18 6.93 21.98
CA ARG A 22 17.85 7.96 20.97
C ARG A 22 19.02 8.88 20.63
N SER A 23 19.95 9.07 21.55
CA SER A 23 21.11 9.93 21.31
C SER A 23 22.30 9.21 20.70
N LYS A 24 22.27 7.87 20.63
CA LYS A 24 23.31 7.11 19.95
C LYS A 24 23.13 7.24 18.44
N PRO A 25 24.20 7.49 17.68
CA PRO A 25 24.16 7.32 16.24
C PRO A 25 23.74 5.88 15.92
N ILE A 26 23.07 5.69 14.76
CA ILE A 26 22.62 4.38 14.28
C ILE A 26 23.87 3.57 13.93
N SER A 27 24.53 2.98 14.92
CA SER A 27 25.80 2.24 14.74
C SER A 27 25.62 0.76 15.02
N GLU A 28 24.73 0.12 14.27
CA GLU A 28 24.58 -1.33 14.29
C GLU A 28 25.45 -1.94 13.17
N PRO A 29 25.92 -3.19 13.31
CA PRO A 29 26.86 -3.81 12.37
C PRO A 29 26.31 -3.94 10.94
N ASP A 30 25.02 -3.88 10.76
CA ASP A 30 24.37 -4.00 9.44
C ASP A 30 24.13 -2.65 8.74
N VAL A 31 24.49 -1.51 9.37
CA VAL A 31 24.39 -0.17 8.75
C VAL A 31 25.55 0.02 7.80
N VAL A 32 25.24 0.11 6.51
CA VAL A 32 26.24 0.30 5.44
C VAL A 32 26.77 1.73 5.43
N TRP A 33 25.87 2.70 5.60
CA TRP A 33 26.21 4.11 5.73
C TRP A 33 25.14 4.86 6.53
N GLN A 34 25.55 5.98 7.09
CA GLN A 34 24.69 6.95 7.76
C GLN A 34 25.05 8.34 7.31
N GLN A 35 24.06 9.16 7.00
CA GLN A 35 24.26 10.51 6.49
C GLN A 35 23.23 11.46 7.09
N ARG A 36 23.67 12.69 7.29
CA ARG A 36 22.77 13.79 7.65
C ARG A 36 22.26 14.48 6.42
N VAL A 37 20.95 14.64 6.29
CA VAL A 37 20.29 15.36 5.21
C VAL A 37 20.04 16.83 5.58
N GLY A 38 19.89 17.67 4.58
CA GLY A 38 19.82 19.11 4.80
C GLY A 38 18.56 19.61 5.53
N GLY A 39 17.48 18.84 5.51
CA GLY A 39 16.22 19.11 6.23
C GLY A 39 15.61 17.80 6.73
N THR A 40 14.63 17.86 7.62
CA THR A 40 13.87 16.66 8.03
C THR A 40 13.16 16.08 6.81
N PRO A 41 13.37 14.79 6.49
CA PRO A 41 12.65 14.12 5.42
C PRO A 41 11.14 14.15 5.67
N ARG A 42 10.36 14.40 4.62
CA ARG A 42 8.91 14.22 4.58
C ARG A 42 8.56 12.83 4.08
N SER A 43 9.28 12.39 3.06
CA SER A 43 9.23 11.03 2.58
C SER A 43 10.61 10.58 2.10
N VAL A 44 10.83 9.27 2.12
CA VAL A 44 12.03 8.64 1.56
C VAL A 44 11.57 7.45 0.74
N THR A 45 12.14 7.29 -0.46
CA THR A 45 11.81 6.17 -1.35
C THR A 45 13.08 5.63 -2.01
N ILE A 46 13.16 4.32 -2.21
CA ILE A 46 14.22 3.68 -2.96
C ILE A 46 13.79 3.58 -4.43
N ALA A 47 14.61 4.09 -5.33
CA ALA A 47 14.43 4.06 -6.78
C ALA A 47 15.64 3.38 -7.44
N GLY A 48 15.61 2.06 -7.55
CA GLY A 48 16.76 1.25 -7.97
C GLY A 48 17.95 1.42 -7.02
N ASP A 49 19.08 1.89 -7.53
CA ASP A 49 20.29 2.14 -6.74
C ASP A 49 20.36 3.55 -6.14
N THR A 50 19.22 4.23 -6.05
CA THR A 50 19.13 5.62 -5.59
C THR A 50 18.11 5.74 -4.46
N VAL A 51 18.44 6.54 -3.46
CA VAL A 51 17.53 6.96 -2.37
C VAL A 51 17.04 8.36 -2.69
N ILE A 52 15.74 8.53 -2.82
CA ILE A 52 15.09 9.82 -3.03
C ILE A 52 14.60 10.32 -1.69
N VAL A 53 15.04 11.51 -1.30
CA VAL A 53 14.69 12.16 -0.04
C VAL A 53 13.94 13.43 -0.33
N GLU A 54 12.65 13.42 -0.03
CA GLU A 54 11.81 14.60 -0.11
C GLU A 54 11.92 15.43 1.18
N GLN A 55 12.13 16.71 1.01
CA GLN A 55 12.14 17.71 2.08
C GLN A 55 11.13 18.81 1.73
N ARG A 56 10.96 19.78 2.61
CA ARG A 56 9.91 20.81 2.45
C ARG A 56 9.95 21.58 1.10
N THR A 57 11.12 21.89 0.59
CA THR A 57 11.30 22.76 -0.59
C THR A 57 12.31 22.22 -1.58
N ARG A 58 12.76 20.97 -1.37
CA ARG A 58 13.72 20.32 -2.24
C ARG A 58 13.62 18.82 -2.16
N VAL A 59 14.06 18.20 -3.22
CA VAL A 59 14.24 16.75 -3.35
C VAL A 59 15.69 16.49 -3.65
N GLU A 60 16.32 15.61 -2.90
CA GLU A 60 17.69 15.15 -3.15
C GLU A 60 17.71 13.66 -3.46
N ALA A 61 18.64 13.27 -4.32
CA ALA A 61 18.93 11.88 -4.59
C ALA A 61 20.31 11.51 -4.05
N ARG A 62 20.39 10.32 -3.47
CA ARG A 62 21.61 9.77 -2.90
C ARG A 62 21.89 8.37 -3.46
N SER A 63 23.15 8.04 -3.62
CA SER A 63 23.57 6.69 -3.96
C SER A 63 23.19 5.71 -2.84
N LEU A 64 22.52 4.63 -3.18
CA LEU A 64 22.18 3.57 -2.22
C LEU A 64 23.41 2.86 -1.69
N ALA A 65 24.52 2.83 -2.47
CA ALA A 65 25.74 2.13 -2.12
C ALA A 65 26.52 2.81 -0.99
N ASP A 66 26.63 4.15 -0.99
CA ASP A 66 27.50 4.92 -0.10
C ASP A 66 26.87 6.18 0.52
N GLY A 67 25.60 6.46 0.22
CA GLY A 67 24.88 7.62 0.76
C GLY A 67 25.28 8.97 0.15
N ARG A 68 26.22 8.98 -0.82
CA ARG A 68 26.70 10.21 -1.47
C ARG A 68 25.55 10.89 -2.23
N GLN A 69 25.43 12.21 -2.09
CA GLN A 69 24.46 13.00 -2.85
C GLN A 69 24.81 12.98 -4.34
N LEU A 70 23.85 12.63 -5.18
CA LEU A 70 23.97 12.57 -6.63
C LEU A 70 23.49 13.88 -7.26
N TRP A 71 22.31 14.34 -6.88
CA TRP A 71 21.73 15.57 -7.36
C TRP A 71 20.74 16.16 -6.34
N GLU A 72 20.33 17.40 -6.55
CA GLU A 72 19.28 18.10 -5.79
C GLU A 72 18.41 18.92 -6.75
N ARG A 73 17.11 19.00 -6.47
CA ARG A 73 16.11 19.80 -7.18
C ARG A 73 15.26 20.61 -6.21
N LYS A 74 14.90 21.84 -6.61
CA LYS A 74 13.89 22.64 -5.92
C LYS A 74 12.51 22.11 -6.30
N ALA A 75 11.90 21.38 -5.41
CA ALA A 75 10.57 20.80 -5.56
C ALA A 75 9.94 20.64 -4.18
N ASP A 76 8.62 20.64 -4.12
CA ASP A 76 7.85 20.51 -2.87
C ASP A 76 7.32 19.10 -2.66
N TRP A 77 7.34 18.26 -3.70
CA TRP A 77 6.96 16.86 -3.65
C TRP A 77 7.78 16.02 -4.62
N SER A 78 7.87 14.75 -4.30
CA SER A 78 8.44 13.72 -5.17
C SER A 78 7.65 12.43 -5.08
N ALA A 79 7.63 11.67 -6.18
CA ALA A 79 7.05 10.34 -6.22
C ALA A 79 7.83 9.46 -7.20
N VAL A 80 8.00 8.19 -6.85
CA VAL A 80 8.72 7.22 -7.69
C VAL A 80 7.71 6.41 -8.50
N ALA A 81 7.94 6.28 -9.80
CA ALA A 81 7.25 5.36 -10.67
C ALA A 81 8.24 4.39 -11.31
N GLY A 82 7.75 3.25 -11.78
CA GLY A 82 8.60 2.20 -12.33
C GLY A 82 8.96 1.13 -11.31
N GLY A 83 9.43 -0.01 -11.82
CA GLY A 83 9.95 -1.09 -10.99
C GLY A 83 11.43 -0.90 -10.64
N ASP A 84 12.01 -1.88 -9.97
CA ASP A 84 13.40 -1.80 -9.49
C ASP A 84 14.43 -1.61 -10.62
N ARG A 85 14.10 -2.04 -11.85
CA ARG A 85 15.00 -1.95 -13.02
C ARG A 85 14.85 -0.65 -13.79
N ASP A 86 13.67 -0.07 -13.78
CA ASP A 86 13.29 1.07 -14.62
C ASP A 86 12.65 2.22 -13.85
N PRO A 87 13.15 2.58 -12.65
CA PRO A 87 12.55 3.64 -11.87
C PRO A 87 12.74 5.01 -12.53
N VAL A 88 11.80 5.89 -12.26
CA VAL A 88 11.87 7.33 -12.55
C VAL A 88 11.36 8.10 -11.34
N VAL A 89 11.75 9.36 -11.22
CA VAL A 89 11.32 10.24 -10.14
C VAL A 89 10.49 11.38 -10.74
N ALA A 90 9.23 11.44 -10.40
CA ALA A 90 8.41 12.61 -10.68
C ALA A 90 8.63 13.65 -9.57
N VAL A 91 8.82 14.90 -9.94
CA VAL A 91 8.98 16.03 -9.00
C VAL A 91 8.17 17.23 -9.46
N GLY A 92 7.64 17.98 -8.51
CA GLY A 92 6.86 19.16 -8.81
C GLY A 92 6.74 20.10 -7.62
N LYS A 93 5.96 21.17 -7.79
CA LYS A 93 5.66 22.13 -6.73
C LYS A 93 4.18 22.08 -6.37
N LEU A 94 3.86 22.30 -5.12
CA LEU A 94 2.47 22.23 -4.63
C LEU A 94 1.56 23.33 -5.20
N LEU A 95 2.09 24.51 -5.45
CA LEU A 95 1.30 25.66 -5.91
C LEU A 95 1.41 25.91 -7.41
N ASP A 96 2.31 25.22 -8.10
CA ASP A 96 2.51 25.37 -9.53
C ASP A 96 1.92 24.15 -10.26
N LYS A 97 1.35 24.39 -11.44
CA LYS A 97 0.97 23.31 -12.34
C LYS A 97 2.22 22.68 -12.97
N GLY A 98 2.12 21.42 -13.29
CA GLY A 98 3.18 20.71 -13.98
C GLY A 98 4.10 19.90 -13.08
N TYR A 99 4.92 19.08 -13.73
CA TYR A 99 5.91 18.22 -13.09
C TYR A 99 7.02 17.86 -14.08
N GLU A 100 8.13 17.40 -13.54
CA GLU A 100 9.23 16.81 -14.31
C GLU A 100 9.40 15.34 -13.93
N VAL A 101 9.71 14.51 -14.91
CA VAL A 101 10.14 13.13 -14.70
C VAL A 101 11.65 13.07 -14.90
N LEU A 102 12.35 12.65 -13.85
CA LEU A 102 13.81 12.63 -13.80
C LEU A 102 14.34 11.20 -13.85
N ASP A 103 15.52 11.05 -14.40
CA ASP A 103 16.34 9.86 -14.18
C ASP A 103 16.84 9.85 -12.73
N PRO A 104 16.66 8.77 -11.96
CA PRO A 104 16.97 8.76 -10.53
C PRO A 104 18.46 8.90 -10.23
N VAL A 105 19.34 8.43 -11.10
CA VAL A 105 20.80 8.48 -10.89
C VAL A 105 21.41 9.81 -11.32
N SER A 106 21.05 10.28 -12.52
CA SER A 106 21.66 11.49 -13.10
C SER A 106 20.91 12.79 -12.81
N GLY A 107 19.63 12.71 -12.40
CA GLY A 107 18.75 13.87 -12.24
C GLY A 107 18.39 14.55 -13.56
N VAL A 108 18.72 13.94 -14.71
CA VAL A 108 18.37 14.50 -16.02
C VAL A 108 16.88 14.38 -16.27
N THR A 109 16.26 15.50 -16.70
CA THR A 109 14.84 15.51 -17.04
C THR A 109 14.59 14.70 -18.31
N ARG A 110 13.76 13.67 -18.20
CA ARG A 110 13.31 12.80 -19.31
C ARG A 110 12.03 13.33 -19.97
N ARG A 111 11.13 13.84 -19.17
CA ARG A 111 9.86 14.42 -19.61
C ARG A 111 9.45 15.55 -18.70
N ARG A 112 8.78 16.51 -19.24
CA ARG A 112 8.17 17.64 -18.52
C ARG A 112 6.74 17.85 -19.05
N ASP A 113 5.83 18.12 -18.15
CA ASP A 113 4.49 18.61 -18.48
C ASP A 113 4.18 19.83 -17.61
N ASP A 114 3.85 20.96 -18.24
CA ASP A 114 3.59 22.23 -17.56
C ASP A 114 2.09 22.44 -17.26
N ARG A 115 1.22 21.49 -17.62
CA ARG A 115 -0.23 21.61 -17.50
C ARG A 115 -0.85 20.67 -16.47
N ALA A 116 -0.14 19.63 -16.09
CA ALA A 116 -0.67 18.62 -15.16
C ALA A 116 -1.02 19.27 -13.81
N ILE A 117 -2.15 18.88 -13.26
CA ILE A 117 -2.66 19.34 -11.96
C ILE A 117 -2.64 18.25 -10.91
N ALA A 118 -2.52 16.98 -11.32
CA ALA A 118 -2.38 15.83 -10.46
C ALA A 118 -1.50 14.77 -11.13
N VAL A 119 -0.77 14.01 -10.31
CA VAL A 119 0.13 12.93 -10.74
C VAL A 119 0.00 11.77 -9.76
N TRP A 120 -0.15 10.56 -10.28
CA TRP A 120 -0.14 9.31 -9.52
C TRP A 120 0.93 8.38 -10.07
N THR A 121 1.70 7.78 -9.20
CA THR A 121 2.84 6.94 -9.58
C THR A 121 2.60 5.50 -9.17
N TYR A 122 2.82 4.60 -10.11
CA TYR A 122 2.71 3.16 -9.92
C TYR A 122 3.98 2.47 -10.42
N ARG A 123 4.18 1.22 -10.03
CA ARG A 123 5.33 0.42 -10.47
C ARG A 123 5.40 0.26 -11.99
N ASN A 124 4.29 0.16 -12.65
CA ASN A 124 4.20 -0.10 -14.09
C ASN A 124 3.57 1.05 -14.88
N LEU A 125 3.14 2.11 -14.22
CA LEU A 125 2.40 3.20 -14.85
C LEU A 125 2.64 4.52 -14.11
N LEU A 126 2.64 5.62 -14.83
CA LEU A 126 2.47 6.96 -14.31
C LEU A 126 1.19 7.54 -14.90
N LEU A 127 0.34 8.09 -14.06
CA LEU A 127 -0.86 8.80 -14.48
C LEU A 127 -0.67 10.28 -14.21
N ASP A 128 -1.15 11.10 -15.12
CA ASP A 128 -1.33 12.53 -14.87
C ASP A 128 -2.71 12.99 -15.34
N ALA A 129 -3.17 14.08 -14.78
CA ALA A 129 -4.39 14.75 -15.22
C ALA A 129 -4.14 16.22 -15.49
N TYR A 130 -4.72 16.72 -16.55
CA TYR A 130 -4.75 18.17 -16.85
C TYR A 130 -6.16 18.58 -17.24
N CYS A 131 -6.51 19.83 -16.94
CA CYS A 131 -7.83 20.37 -17.29
C CYS A 131 -7.67 21.53 -18.27
N VAL A 132 -8.37 21.47 -19.39
CA VAL A 132 -8.40 22.55 -20.38
C VAL A 132 -9.31 23.66 -19.90
N ARG A 133 -10.42 23.30 -19.24
CA ARG A 133 -11.35 24.20 -18.55
C ARG A 133 -11.45 23.76 -17.10
N ALA A 134 -12.07 24.57 -16.27
CA ALA A 134 -12.21 24.27 -14.84
C ALA A 134 -12.86 22.91 -14.54
N THR A 135 -13.71 22.41 -15.44
CA THR A 135 -14.53 21.22 -15.28
C THR A 135 -14.29 20.13 -16.30
N ASP A 136 -13.29 20.31 -17.18
CA ASP A 136 -13.03 19.37 -18.28
C ASP A 136 -11.59 18.88 -18.18
N CYS A 137 -11.40 17.74 -17.53
CA CYS A 137 -10.08 17.17 -17.31
C CYS A 137 -9.83 15.95 -18.20
N THR A 138 -8.60 15.77 -18.58
CA THR A 138 -8.10 14.60 -19.32
C THR A 138 -7.09 13.87 -18.45
N LEU A 139 -7.33 12.60 -18.22
CA LEU A 139 -6.41 11.66 -17.61
C LEU A 139 -5.53 11.06 -18.70
N ARG A 140 -4.21 10.95 -18.45
CA ARG A 140 -3.27 10.29 -19.36
C ARG A 140 -2.45 9.26 -18.59
N ALA A 141 -2.14 8.17 -19.26
CA ALA A 141 -1.23 7.16 -18.77
C ALA A 141 0.06 7.13 -19.55
N TRP A 142 1.14 6.86 -18.87
CA TRP A 142 2.48 6.82 -19.44
C TRP A 142 3.22 5.59 -18.93
N GLU A 143 4.01 4.95 -19.79
CA GLU A 143 5.10 4.14 -19.26
C GLU A 143 6.01 5.04 -18.40
N PRO A 144 6.56 4.56 -17.28
CA PRO A 144 7.39 5.40 -16.41
C PRO A 144 8.50 6.14 -17.16
N ARG A 145 9.18 5.48 -18.09
CA ARG A 145 10.24 6.07 -18.94
C ARG A 145 9.75 6.59 -20.29
N GLY A 146 8.47 6.38 -20.60
CA GLY A 146 7.88 6.74 -21.89
C GLY A 146 7.79 8.25 -22.10
N THR A 147 7.87 8.66 -23.37
CA THR A 147 7.75 10.06 -23.81
C THR A 147 6.42 10.36 -24.51
N ALA A 148 5.66 9.33 -24.85
CA ALA A 148 4.31 9.42 -25.41
C ALA A 148 3.30 8.75 -24.46
N PRO A 149 2.07 9.28 -24.32
CA PRO A 149 1.04 8.64 -23.53
C PRO A 149 0.62 7.31 -24.15
N LEU A 150 0.40 6.30 -23.32
CA LEU A 150 -0.17 5.02 -23.71
C LEU A 150 -1.62 5.18 -24.14
N TRP A 151 -2.35 5.99 -23.38
CA TRP A 151 -3.74 6.33 -23.64
C TRP A 151 -4.11 7.65 -22.96
N SER A 152 -5.23 8.22 -23.37
CA SER A 152 -5.84 9.41 -22.76
C SER A 152 -7.34 9.20 -22.62
N ALA A 153 -7.90 9.57 -21.47
CA ALA A 153 -9.32 9.50 -21.18
C ALA A 153 -9.87 10.87 -20.80
N PHE A 154 -10.94 11.29 -21.44
CA PHE A 154 -11.66 12.49 -21.05
C PHE A 154 -12.63 12.19 -19.90
N LEU A 155 -12.56 12.97 -18.83
CA LEU A 155 -13.38 12.86 -17.63
C LEU A 155 -14.26 14.11 -17.51
N PRO A 156 -15.47 14.09 -18.08
CA PRO A 156 -16.35 15.24 -18.04
C PRO A 156 -16.83 15.54 -16.62
N GLY A 157 -16.87 16.82 -16.24
CA GLY A 157 -17.29 17.25 -14.91
C GLY A 157 -16.20 17.18 -13.84
N VAL A 158 -15.06 16.52 -14.12
CA VAL A 158 -13.92 16.51 -13.21
C VAL A 158 -13.28 17.87 -13.18
N HIS A 159 -13.17 18.46 -12.00
CA HIS A 159 -12.47 19.74 -11.80
C HIS A 159 -11.19 19.57 -10.98
N SER A 160 -10.33 20.55 -11.07
CA SER A 160 -8.98 20.51 -10.48
C SER A 160 -8.96 20.26 -8.97
N GLY A 161 -9.97 20.77 -8.22
CA GLY A 161 -10.06 20.58 -6.78
C GLY A 161 -10.27 19.11 -6.39
N VAL A 162 -11.15 18.39 -7.12
CA VAL A 162 -11.44 16.99 -6.84
C VAL A 162 -10.19 16.11 -7.00
N LEU A 163 -9.38 16.37 -8.03
CA LEU A 163 -8.17 15.59 -8.28
C LEU A 163 -7.09 15.85 -7.22
N ALA A 164 -7.01 17.09 -6.72
CA ALA A 164 -6.05 17.44 -5.67
C ALA A 164 -6.45 16.86 -4.30
N ASP A 165 -7.76 16.79 -4.02
CA ASP A 165 -8.29 16.40 -2.72
C ASP A 165 -8.50 14.88 -2.57
N ASN A 166 -8.35 14.10 -3.64
CA ASN A 166 -8.60 12.65 -3.62
C ASN A 166 -7.43 11.83 -4.18
N PRO A 167 -6.28 11.81 -3.50
CA PRO A 167 -5.10 11.09 -3.97
C PRO A 167 -5.28 9.57 -4.01
N GLU A 168 -6.21 9.01 -3.25
CA GLU A 168 -6.37 7.55 -3.09
C GLU A 168 -7.35 6.94 -4.10
N LEU A 169 -8.02 7.74 -4.90
CA LEU A 169 -8.84 7.30 -6.03
C LEU A 169 -9.86 6.20 -5.66
N LEU A 170 -10.54 6.34 -4.52
CA LEU A 170 -11.52 5.38 -3.98
C LEU A 170 -10.98 3.96 -3.75
N GLY A 171 -9.68 3.80 -3.64
CA GLY A 171 -9.04 2.55 -3.24
C GLY A 171 -9.16 2.28 -1.73
N THR A 172 -8.27 1.44 -1.24
CA THR A 172 -8.16 1.12 0.19
C THR A 172 -7.01 1.86 0.84
N ARG A 173 -7.16 2.16 2.14
CA ARG A 173 -6.04 2.59 3.00
C ARG A 173 -5.33 1.39 3.61
N ARG A 174 -4.02 1.41 3.59
CA ARG A 174 -3.22 0.40 4.30
C ARG A 174 -3.33 0.59 5.82
N LEU A 175 -3.26 -0.52 6.54
CA LEU A 175 -3.00 -0.48 7.96
C LEU A 175 -1.58 0.04 8.18
N GLY A 176 -1.44 1.05 9.02
CA GLY A 176 -0.16 1.68 9.35
C GLY A 176 0.30 1.35 10.75
N ALA A 177 1.61 1.32 10.96
CA ALA A 177 2.25 1.28 12.26
C ALA A 177 2.97 2.61 12.53
N THR A 178 2.94 3.09 13.75
CA THR A 178 3.41 4.43 14.16
C THR A 178 4.89 4.70 13.86
N ARG A 179 5.72 3.65 13.74
CA ARG A 179 7.17 3.75 13.47
C ARG A 179 7.58 3.30 12.08
N ILE A 180 6.60 3.10 11.21
CA ILE A 180 6.82 2.66 9.83
C ILE A 180 6.05 3.62 8.94
N ASP A 181 6.77 4.33 8.09
CA ASP A 181 6.19 5.30 7.17
C ASP A 181 5.16 4.62 6.24
N GLY A 182 4.06 5.30 5.96
CA GLY A 182 3.05 4.81 5.01
C GLY A 182 3.58 4.60 3.58
N GLY A 183 4.63 5.35 3.19
CA GLY A 183 5.32 5.23 1.91
C GLY A 183 6.39 4.13 1.84
N VAL A 184 6.66 3.43 2.93
CA VAL A 184 7.77 2.47 3.06
C VAL A 184 7.78 1.36 2.00
N ALA A 185 6.64 1.00 1.49
CA ALA A 185 6.50 -0.08 0.50
C ALA A 185 6.93 0.32 -0.93
N GLY A 186 7.19 1.61 -1.18
CA GLY A 186 7.43 2.11 -2.54
C GLY A 186 6.19 2.02 -3.45
N PRO A 187 6.34 2.24 -4.76
CA PRO A 187 5.22 2.24 -5.69
C PRO A 187 4.62 0.84 -5.86
N GLU A 188 3.30 0.77 -5.83
CA GLU A 188 2.54 -0.44 -6.12
C GLU A 188 2.28 -0.59 -7.62
N ALA A 189 1.89 -1.80 -8.06
CA ALA A 189 1.33 -1.96 -9.39
C ALA A 189 0.00 -1.21 -9.50
N VAL A 190 -0.27 -0.60 -10.66
CA VAL A 190 -1.54 0.06 -10.87
C VAL A 190 -2.70 -0.94 -10.71
N PRO A 191 -3.78 -0.59 -9.99
CA PRO A 191 -4.97 -1.43 -9.95
C PRO A 191 -5.59 -1.54 -11.36
N PRO A 192 -6.30 -2.65 -11.68
CA PRO A 192 -6.95 -2.80 -12.98
C PRO A 192 -8.02 -1.73 -13.24
N LEU A 193 -8.60 -1.21 -12.19
CA LEU A 193 -9.61 -0.14 -12.23
C LEU A 193 -9.25 0.97 -11.25
N LEU A 194 -9.57 2.20 -11.63
CA LEU A 194 -9.48 3.37 -10.75
C LEU A 194 -10.85 4.05 -10.68
N GLY A 195 -11.20 4.56 -9.50
CA GLY A 195 -12.42 5.32 -9.27
C GLY A 195 -12.12 6.80 -9.05
N PHE A 196 -12.68 7.66 -9.90
CA PHE A 196 -12.56 9.11 -9.77
C PHE A 196 -13.90 9.68 -9.30
N PRO A 197 -14.03 10.14 -8.05
CA PRO A 197 -15.24 10.78 -7.56
C PRO A 197 -15.37 12.19 -8.13
N VAL A 198 -16.54 12.53 -8.65
CA VAL A 198 -16.82 13.81 -9.29
C VAL A 198 -18.28 14.16 -9.08
N ASP A 199 -18.57 15.33 -8.48
CA ASP A 199 -19.92 15.89 -8.33
C ASP A 199 -20.97 14.86 -7.87
N GLY A 200 -20.63 14.06 -6.86
CA GLY A 200 -21.49 13.01 -6.34
C GLY A 200 -21.55 11.74 -7.21
N ARG A 201 -20.78 11.66 -8.28
CA ARG A 201 -20.68 10.47 -9.16
C ARG A 201 -19.28 9.87 -9.11
N VAL A 202 -19.13 8.64 -9.58
CA VAL A 202 -17.84 7.96 -9.71
C VAL A 202 -17.63 7.53 -11.14
N HIS A 203 -16.56 8.05 -11.76
CA HIS A 203 -16.07 7.53 -13.05
C HIS A 203 -15.14 6.36 -12.78
N VAL A 204 -15.46 5.18 -13.28
CA VAL A 204 -14.61 3.99 -13.19
C VAL A 204 -13.84 3.85 -14.49
N VAL A 205 -12.50 3.89 -14.38
CA VAL A 205 -11.58 3.87 -15.53
C VAL A 205 -10.79 2.55 -15.53
N ASP A 206 -10.79 1.89 -16.66
CA ASP A 206 -9.92 0.75 -16.96
C ASP A 206 -8.49 1.25 -17.18
N THR A 207 -7.55 0.82 -16.38
CA THR A 207 -6.17 1.32 -16.40
C THR A 207 -5.32 0.78 -17.53
N ALA A 208 -5.75 -0.33 -18.16
CA ALA A 208 -5.05 -0.89 -19.30
C ALA A 208 -5.37 -0.11 -20.59
N THR A 209 -6.59 0.40 -20.71
CA THR A 209 -7.10 1.01 -21.96
C THR A 209 -7.45 2.48 -21.84
N GLY A 210 -7.61 3.01 -20.66
CA GLY A 210 -8.12 4.36 -20.38
C GLY A 210 -9.63 4.50 -20.61
N ARG A 211 -10.34 3.42 -20.89
CA ARG A 211 -11.78 3.48 -21.15
C ARG A 211 -12.55 3.76 -19.87
N VAL A 212 -13.44 4.74 -19.88
CA VAL A 212 -14.42 4.97 -18.82
C VAL A 212 -15.52 3.91 -18.97
N LEU A 213 -15.57 2.98 -18.02
CA LEU A 213 -16.49 1.84 -18.04
C LEU A 213 -17.86 2.22 -17.50
N GLN A 214 -17.89 2.94 -16.41
CA GLN A 214 -19.11 3.42 -15.75
C GLN A 214 -18.95 4.82 -15.18
N ASN A 215 -20.07 5.56 -15.19
CA ASN A 215 -20.29 6.78 -14.45
C ASN A 215 -21.45 6.50 -13.48
N VAL A 216 -21.12 6.25 -12.21
CA VAL A 216 -22.05 5.74 -11.21
C VAL A 216 -22.41 6.81 -10.21
N GLU A 217 -23.69 6.97 -9.95
CA GLU A 217 -24.20 7.75 -8.84
C GLU A 217 -24.44 6.82 -7.64
N PRO A 218 -23.81 7.10 -6.47
CA PRO A 218 -24.08 6.33 -5.28
C PRO A 218 -25.54 6.57 -4.84
N GLY A 219 -26.16 5.55 -4.26
CA GLY A 219 -27.41 5.72 -3.53
C GLY A 219 -27.22 6.69 -2.36
N ARG A 220 -28.34 7.24 -1.86
CA ARG A 220 -28.34 8.30 -0.83
C ARG A 220 -27.52 7.97 0.42
N GLU A 221 -27.34 6.69 0.73
CA GLU A 221 -26.69 6.18 1.94
C GLU A 221 -25.66 5.09 1.60
N GLU A 222 -25.23 5.07 0.34
CA GLU A 222 -24.19 4.17 -0.16
C GLU A 222 -22.84 4.88 -0.23
N ARG A 223 -21.81 4.14 0.11
CA ARG A 223 -20.42 4.50 -0.18
C ARG A 223 -19.92 3.63 -1.32
N LEU A 224 -19.10 4.21 -2.18
CA LEU A 224 -18.47 3.49 -3.29
C LEU A 224 -16.99 3.31 -3.02
N ALA A 225 -16.45 2.16 -3.43
CA ALA A 225 -15.01 1.88 -3.46
C ALA A 225 -14.68 1.07 -4.71
N VAL A 226 -13.45 1.19 -5.20
CA VAL A 226 -12.96 0.42 -6.35
C VAL A 226 -11.78 -0.43 -5.88
N VAL A 227 -12.02 -1.73 -5.70
CA VAL A 227 -11.05 -2.67 -5.11
C VAL A 227 -11.12 -4.00 -5.83
N GLY A 228 -9.97 -4.64 -6.06
CA GLY A 228 -9.91 -5.95 -6.69
C GLY A 228 -10.51 -6.00 -8.10
N GLY A 229 -10.47 -4.90 -8.85
CA GLY A 229 -11.09 -4.84 -10.17
C GLY A 229 -12.63 -4.86 -10.15
N ARG A 230 -13.24 -4.44 -9.06
CA ARG A 230 -14.70 -4.34 -8.87
C ARG A 230 -15.08 -2.96 -8.36
N LEU A 231 -16.29 -2.54 -8.71
CA LEU A 231 -16.98 -1.41 -8.08
C LEU A 231 -17.80 -1.96 -6.91
N LEU A 232 -17.46 -1.55 -5.71
CA LEU A 232 -18.13 -1.96 -4.49
C LEU A 232 -19.16 -0.91 -4.07
N ARG A 233 -20.39 -1.34 -3.78
CA ARG A 233 -21.44 -0.58 -3.15
C ARG A 233 -21.56 -1.03 -1.70
N ILE A 234 -21.29 -0.12 -0.78
CA ILE A 234 -21.25 -0.38 0.65
C ILE A 234 -22.42 0.34 1.30
N ALA A 235 -23.33 -0.41 1.87
CA ALA A 235 -24.55 0.09 2.47
C ALA A 235 -24.75 -0.48 3.89
N ALA A 236 -25.51 0.24 4.70
CA ALA A 236 -25.99 -0.23 5.99
C ALA A 236 -27.49 0.04 6.11
N THR A 237 -28.15 -0.73 6.95
CA THR A 237 -29.54 -0.48 7.41
C THR A 237 -29.60 -0.65 8.91
N SER A 238 -30.51 0.05 9.58
CA SER A 238 -30.74 -0.11 11.02
C SER A 238 -32.11 -0.76 11.26
N ARG A 239 -32.13 -1.77 12.12
CA ARG A 239 -33.36 -2.40 12.63
C ARG A 239 -33.15 -2.70 14.10
N ASP A 240 -34.14 -2.34 14.91
CA ASP A 240 -34.14 -2.61 16.37
C ASP A 240 -32.84 -2.14 17.08
N GLY A 241 -32.29 -1.00 16.64
CA GLY A 241 -31.05 -0.45 17.18
C GLY A 241 -29.76 -1.16 16.72
N SER A 242 -29.87 -2.18 15.86
CA SER A 242 -28.73 -2.93 15.32
C SER A 242 -28.43 -2.52 13.87
N CYS A 243 -27.14 -2.48 13.50
CA CYS A 243 -26.69 -2.16 12.15
C CYS A 243 -26.48 -3.44 11.33
N TYR A 244 -27.02 -3.45 10.12
CA TYR A 244 -26.88 -4.54 9.15
C TYR A 244 -26.10 -4.02 7.95
N TYR A 245 -24.94 -4.57 7.71
CA TYR A 245 -24.03 -4.14 6.64
C TYR A 245 -24.15 -5.03 5.42
N THR A 246 -24.05 -4.44 4.25
CA THR A 246 -24.06 -5.14 2.97
C THR A 246 -22.98 -4.54 2.06
N VAL A 247 -22.18 -5.40 1.48
CA VAL A 247 -21.22 -5.06 0.42
C VAL A 247 -21.65 -5.78 -0.84
N THR A 248 -21.89 -5.04 -1.92
CA THR A 248 -22.26 -5.57 -3.22
C THR A 248 -21.19 -5.19 -4.24
N ALA A 249 -20.61 -6.16 -4.92
CA ALA A 249 -19.65 -5.92 -5.99
C ALA A 249 -20.35 -5.99 -7.35
N VAL A 250 -20.02 -5.03 -8.18
CA VAL A 250 -20.52 -4.88 -9.54
C VAL A 250 -19.34 -4.95 -10.50
N ASP A 251 -19.50 -5.67 -11.60
CA ASP A 251 -18.61 -5.56 -12.74
C ASP A 251 -18.89 -4.24 -13.48
N PRO A 252 -17.95 -3.29 -13.50
CA PRO A 252 -18.23 -1.96 -14.06
C PRO A 252 -18.35 -1.97 -15.60
N ALA A 253 -17.89 -3.00 -16.28
CA ALA A 253 -18.03 -3.10 -17.73
C ALA A 253 -19.45 -3.53 -18.16
N THR A 254 -20.10 -4.38 -17.35
CA THR A 254 -21.43 -4.93 -17.64
C THR A 254 -22.53 -4.35 -16.76
N GLY A 255 -22.19 -3.74 -15.65
CA GLY A 255 -23.15 -3.28 -14.62
C GLY A 255 -23.77 -4.42 -13.81
N GLN A 256 -23.35 -5.66 -14.02
CA GLN A 256 -23.92 -6.82 -13.34
C GLN A 256 -23.35 -6.99 -11.94
N GLN A 257 -24.20 -7.40 -11.00
CA GLN A 257 -23.76 -7.82 -9.67
C GLN A 257 -22.99 -9.15 -9.78
N VAL A 258 -21.75 -9.15 -9.29
CA VAL A 258 -20.87 -10.33 -9.30
C VAL A 258 -20.99 -11.10 -8.00
N TRP A 259 -20.94 -10.39 -6.88
CA TRP A 259 -21.12 -11.00 -5.56
C TRP A 259 -21.80 -10.02 -4.58
N ARG A 260 -22.32 -10.58 -3.49
CA ARG A 260 -22.91 -9.83 -2.37
C ARG A 260 -22.56 -10.50 -1.05
N ARG A 261 -22.10 -9.70 -0.08
CA ARG A 261 -21.86 -10.13 1.30
C ARG A 261 -22.68 -9.30 2.26
N THR A 262 -23.26 -9.98 3.25
CA THR A 262 -23.98 -9.37 4.36
C THR A 262 -23.24 -9.64 5.66
N GLY A 263 -23.39 -8.74 6.63
CA GLY A 263 -22.84 -8.90 7.97
C GLY A 263 -21.38 -8.42 8.13
N ILE A 264 -20.63 -8.20 7.05
CA ILE A 264 -19.27 -7.67 7.15
C ILE A 264 -19.32 -6.13 7.19
N ASN A 265 -18.81 -5.58 8.26
CA ASN A 265 -18.71 -4.14 8.47
C ASN A 265 -17.32 -3.63 8.02
N LEU A 266 -17.26 -2.88 6.93
CA LEU A 266 -16.04 -2.23 6.43
C LEU A 266 -15.74 -0.88 7.11
N ARG A 267 -16.52 -0.49 8.13
CA ARG A 267 -16.44 0.80 8.85
C ARG A 267 -16.67 2.04 7.99
N THR A 268 -17.18 1.87 6.79
CA THR A 268 -17.37 2.96 5.81
C THR A 268 -18.83 3.44 5.72
N ALA A 269 -19.74 2.82 6.44
CA ALA A 269 -21.18 3.10 6.32
C ALA A 269 -21.53 4.56 6.65
N ASP A 270 -22.47 5.13 5.90
CA ASP A 270 -23.01 6.48 6.08
C ASP A 270 -24.54 6.48 6.22
N TYR A 271 -25.12 5.44 6.80
CA TYR A 271 -26.54 5.32 7.07
C TYR A 271 -26.91 5.93 8.42
N ALA A 272 -28.01 6.65 8.51
CA ALA A 272 -28.50 7.24 9.76
C ALA A 272 -28.64 6.18 10.87
N GLY A 273 -27.94 6.36 11.98
CA GLY A 273 -27.85 5.40 13.10
C GLY A 273 -26.71 4.37 12.97
N CYS A 274 -26.05 4.26 11.81
CA CYS A 274 -24.92 3.34 11.58
C CYS A 274 -23.71 4.06 10.94
N VAL A 275 -23.55 5.35 11.23
CA VAL A 275 -22.53 6.19 10.59
C VAL A 275 -21.13 5.88 11.12
N GLN A 276 -20.18 5.57 10.26
CA GLN A 276 -18.76 5.37 10.59
C GLN A 276 -17.84 6.22 9.71
N ARG A 277 -18.11 6.33 8.41
CA ARG A 277 -17.43 7.20 7.42
C ARG A 277 -15.92 7.05 7.34
N GLU A 278 -15.35 5.93 7.78
CA GLU A 278 -13.95 5.66 7.58
C GLU A 278 -13.70 5.30 6.10
N ASP A 279 -12.49 5.53 5.60
CA ASP A 279 -12.10 4.99 4.31
C ASP A 279 -11.89 3.48 4.40
N PRO A 280 -12.22 2.70 3.36
CA PRO A 280 -12.05 1.26 3.40
C PRO A 280 -10.57 0.91 3.62
N GLN A 281 -10.31 0.04 4.59
CA GLN A 281 -8.97 -0.44 4.88
C GLN A 281 -8.68 -1.71 4.11
N GLY A 282 -7.41 -1.94 3.76
CA GLY A 282 -7.00 -3.14 3.04
C GLY A 282 -5.71 -2.98 2.25
N ALA A 283 -5.67 -3.66 1.12
CA ALA A 283 -4.64 -3.54 0.10
C ALA A 283 -5.31 -3.47 -1.28
N ARG A 284 -4.53 -3.54 -2.35
CA ARG A 284 -5.03 -3.37 -3.72
C ARG A 284 -6.22 -4.28 -4.07
N ASN A 285 -6.19 -5.54 -3.62
CA ASN A 285 -7.21 -6.55 -3.97
C ASN A 285 -8.02 -7.03 -2.76
N VAL A 286 -7.66 -6.66 -1.55
CA VAL A 286 -8.31 -7.15 -0.33
C VAL A 286 -8.86 -6.02 0.53
N LEU A 287 -9.91 -6.33 1.27
CA LEU A 287 -10.60 -5.45 2.19
C LEU A 287 -10.50 -6.00 3.61
N ILE A 288 -10.40 -5.11 4.57
CA ILE A 288 -10.49 -5.44 5.99
C ILE A 288 -11.87 -5.05 6.48
N GLY A 289 -12.52 -5.96 7.16
CA GLY A 289 -13.81 -5.72 7.80
C GLY A 289 -13.91 -6.39 9.16
N VAL A 290 -15.03 -6.18 9.81
CA VAL A 290 -15.39 -6.80 11.07
C VAL A 290 -16.60 -7.70 10.84
N ALA A 291 -16.48 -8.97 11.21
CA ALA A 291 -17.53 -9.95 11.14
C ALA A 291 -18.63 -9.68 12.22
N PRO A 292 -19.82 -10.28 12.14
CA PRO A 292 -20.90 -10.03 13.10
C PRO A 292 -20.57 -10.36 14.55
N ASP A 293 -19.62 -11.26 14.77
CA ASP A 293 -19.12 -11.66 16.09
C ASP A 293 -17.99 -10.76 16.62
N GLY A 294 -17.67 -9.67 15.90
CA GLY A 294 -16.65 -8.70 16.30
C GLY A 294 -15.22 -9.02 15.85
N ARG A 295 -15.00 -10.20 15.23
CA ARG A 295 -13.67 -10.61 14.76
C ARG A 295 -13.27 -9.88 13.48
N GLU A 296 -11.99 -9.53 13.36
CA GLU A 296 -11.47 -8.94 12.14
C GLU A 296 -11.39 -9.99 11.02
N ALA A 297 -11.75 -9.60 9.81
CA ALA A 297 -11.79 -10.46 8.64
C ALA A 297 -11.14 -9.79 7.43
N VAL A 298 -10.49 -10.59 6.60
CA VAL A 298 -9.93 -10.17 5.31
C VAL A 298 -10.79 -10.75 4.20
N LEU A 299 -11.27 -9.89 3.32
CA LEU A 299 -12.19 -10.20 2.23
C LEU A 299 -11.48 -9.97 0.89
N ASP A 300 -11.60 -10.91 -0.04
CA ASP A 300 -11.18 -10.70 -1.43
C ASP A 300 -12.13 -9.73 -2.13
N GLY A 301 -11.59 -8.65 -2.69
CA GLY A 301 -12.39 -7.64 -3.40
C GLY A 301 -12.95 -8.15 -4.74
N TYR A 302 -12.31 -9.14 -5.35
CA TYR A 302 -12.69 -9.64 -6.67
C TYR A 302 -13.90 -10.58 -6.62
N ASP A 303 -13.88 -11.59 -5.73
CA ASP A 303 -14.91 -12.63 -5.64
C ASP A 303 -15.71 -12.62 -4.33
N GLY A 304 -15.36 -11.76 -3.39
CA GLY A 304 -16.06 -11.62 -2.11
C GLY A 304 -15.77 -12.76 -1.11
N ARG A 305 -14.79 -13.64 -1.35
CA ARG A 305 -14.41 -14.70 -0.43
C ARG A 305 -13.79 -14.14 0.84
N LEU A 306 -14.11 -14.74 1.97
CA LEU A 306 -13.35 -14.52 3.20
C LEU A 306 -12.03 -15.31 3.10
N LEU A 307 -10.93 -14.58 3.03
CA LEU A 307 -9.58 -15.14 2.95
C LEU A 307 -9.07 -15.52 4.33
N GLN A 308 -9.48 -14.76 5.35
CA GLN A 308 -9.12 -14.97 6.73
C GLN A 308 -10.22 -14.42 7.64
N VAL A 309 -10.50 -15.11 8.73
CA VAL A 309 -11.24 -14.59 9.88
C VAL A 309 -10.37 -14.82 11.11
N GLY A 310 -10.07 -13.74 11.84
CA GLY A 310 -9.27 -13.80 13.06
C GLY A 310 -9.92 -14.69 14.12
N ALA A 311 -9.13 -15.28 15.01
CA ALA A 311 -9.65 -15.90 16.21
C ALA A 311 -10.11 -14.81 17.20
N ASP A 312 -10.88 -15.21 18.22
CA ASP A 312 -11.30 -14.27 19.26
C ASP A 312 -10.08 -13.67 19.97
N GLY A 313 -10.08 -12.33 20.12
CA GLY A 313 -8.99 -11.57 20.73
C GLY A 313 -7.76 -11.34 19.83
N GLU A 314 -7.66 -11.95 18.64
CA GLU A 314 -6.63 -11.64 17.66
C GLU A 314 -6.84 -10.25 17.06
N LYS A 315 -5.73 -9.59 16.68
CA LYS A 315 -5.76 -8.29 16.03
C LYS A 315 -4.92 -8.26 14.76
N LEU A 316 -5.52 -7.84 13.66
CA LEU A 316 -4.82 -7.62 12.40
C LEU A 316 -3.97 -6.34 12.51
N LEU A 317 -2.68 -6.45 12.19
CA LEU A 317 -1.73 -5.32 12.25
C LEU A 317 -1.32 -4.83 10.86
N ALA A 318 -1.20 -5.74 9.89
CA ALA A 318 -0.86 -5.41 8.52
C ALA A 318 -1.44 -6.45 7.57
N VAL A 319 -1.75 -6.04 6.35
CA VAL A 319 -2.22 -6.91 5.28
C VAL A 319 -1.71 -6.40 3.94
N ASP A 320 -1.36 -7.33 3.07
CA ASP A 320 -1.20 -7.09 1.63
C ASP A 320 -2.06 -8.10 0.85
N ASP A 321 -1.88 -8.21 -0.46
CA ASP A 321 -2.67 -9.12 -1.31
C ASP A 321 -2.38 -10.61 -1.04
N ARG A 322 -1.34 -10.96 -0.28
CA ARG A 322 -0.86 -12.34 -0.06
C ARG A 322 -0.76 -12.74 1.40
N TYR A 323 -0.36 -11.82 2.26
CA TYR A 323 -0.02 -12.08 3.66
C TYR A 323 -0.75 -11.14 4.61
N ALA A 324 -0.92 -11.61 5.82
CA ALA A 324 -1.36 -10.81 6.95
C ALA A 324 -0.41 -11.01 8.14
N VAL A 325 -0.19 -9.96 8.91
CA VAL A 325 0.46 -10.03 10.21
C VAL A 325 -0.59 -9.80 11.28
N VAL A 326 -0.76 -10.77 12.14
CA VAL A 326 -1.78 -10.80 13.17
C VAL A 326 -1.11 -10.88 14.54
N ARG A 327 -1.59 -10.13 15.50
CA ARG A 327 -1.22 -10.28 16.91
C ARG A 327 -2.10 -11.34 17.54
N SER A 328 -1.51 -12.30 18.24
CA SER A 328 -2.22 -13.33 18.98
C SER A 328 -3.12 -12.75 20.08
N ALA A 329 -4.11 -13.54 20.51
CA ALA A 329 -5.09 -13.14 21.52
C ALA A 329 -4.43 -12.84 22.90
N ASP A 330 -3.42 -13.60 23.27
CA ASP A 330 -2.61 -13.38 24.48
C ASP A 330 -1.68 -12.15 24.40
N LYS A 331 -1.52 -11.58 23.20
CA LYS A 331 -0.64 -10.44 22.88
C LYS A 331 0.85 -10.73 23.05
N GLU A 332 1.25 -11.97 23.11
CA GLU A 332 2.64 -12.40 23.31
C GLU A 332 3.34 -12.77 22.00
N SER A 333 2.59 -12.92 20.90
CA SER A 333 3.13 -13.34 19.62
C SER A 333 2.57 -12.56 18.44
N LEU A 334 3.36 -12.51 17.35
CA LEU A 334 2.92 -12.14 16.01
C LEU A 334 2.89 -13.38 15.13
N LEU A 335 1.84 -13.48 14.34
CA LEU A 335 1.58 -14.56 13.40
C LEU A 335 1.64 -14.00 11.97
N GLY A 336 2.49 -14.56 11.12
CA GLY A 336 2.43 -14.32 9.67
C GLY A 336 1.53 -15.34 9.01
N ARG A 337 0.46 -14.89 8.37
CA ARG A 337 -0.54 -15.74 7.72
C ARG A 337 -0.52 -15.57 6.22
N GLU A 338 -0.64 -16.67 5.50
CA GLU A 338 -0.86 -16.67 4.06
C GLU A 338 -2.35 -16.68 3.77
N LEU A 339 -2.83 -15.64 3.11
CA LEU A 339 -4.26 -15.44 2.86
C LEU A 339 -4.87 -16.49 1.93
N SER A 340 -4.14 -16.91 0.87
CA SER A 340 -4.66 -17.87 -0.11
C SER A 340 -4.94 -19.27 0.46
N ALA A 341 -4.22 -19.65 1.52
CA ALA A 341 -4.31 -20.96 2.14
C ALA A 341 -4.86 -20.91 3.56
N ASP A 342 -5.20 -19.74 4.07
CA ASP A 342 -5.65 -19.49 5.46
C ASP A 342 -4.79 -20.25 6.48
N ARG A 343 -3.46 -20.13 6.35
CA ARG A 343 -2.53 -20.84 7.23
C ARG A 343 -1.48 -19.92 7.83
N THR A 344 -1.13 -20.20 9.08
CA THR A 344 0.02 -19.58 9.73
C THR A 344 1.32 -20.13 9.12
N ARG A 345 2.15 -19.23 8.61
CA ARG A 345 3.47 -19.55 8.05
C ARG A 345 4.55 -19.48 9.09
N TRP A 346 4.48 -18.50 9.97
CA TRP A 346 5.43 -18.30 11.04
C TRP A 346 4.77 -17.70 12.27
N THR A 347 5.41 -17.92 13.41
CA THR A 347 5.06 -17.33 14.70
C THR A 347 6.33 -16.75 15.31
N ARG A 348 6.24 -15.54 15.86
CA ARG A 348 7.35 -14.88 16.53
C ARG A 348 6.89 -14.28 17.86
N PRO A 349 7.62 -14.49 18.96
CA PRO A 349 7.37 -13.76 20.20
C PRO A 349 7.48 -12.25 19.98
N ALA A 350 6.56 -11.49 20.53
CA ALA A 350 6.54 -10.03 20.41
C ALA A 350 5.75 -9.41 21.55
N GLY A 351 6.14 -8.22 21.96
CA GLY A 351 5.42 -7.50 23.02
C GLY A 351 4.04 -7.01 22.57
N GLY A 352 3.11 -6.85 23.50
CA GLY A 352 1.72 -6.44 23.25
C GLY A 352 1.53 -5.07 22.58
N LYS A 353 2.59 -4.28 22.44
CA LYS A 353 2.62 -2.98 21.75
C LYS A 353 3.36 -2.99 20.42
N SER A 354 3.73 -4.18 19.93
CA SER A 354 4.41 -4.30 18.63
C SER A 354 3.48 -3.82 17.51
N GLY A 355 4.04 -3.02 16.59
CA GLY A 355 3.39 -2.65 15.33
C GLY A 355 3.95 -3.49 14.19
N ALA A 356 3.21 -3.58 13.08
CA ALA A 356 3.71 -4.24 11.87
C ALA A 356 3.30 -3.49 10.61
N ALA A 357 4.07 -3.66 9.54
CA ALA A 357 3.70 -3.30 8.17
C ALA A 357 4.23 -4.34 7.20
N LEU A 358 3.50 -4.54 6.11
CA LEU A 358 3.90 -5.42 5.02
C LEU A 358 4.37 -4.61 3.82
N THR A 359 5.47 -5.05 3.24
CA THR A 359 6.03 -4.53 2.01
C THR A 359 6.28 -5.68 1.04
N PRO A 360 6.51 -5.43 -0.25
CA PRO A 360 6.85 -6.49 -1.20
C PRO A 360 8.09 -7.30 -0.83
N TYR A 361 8.97 -6.75 0.03
CA TYR A 361 10.29 -7.31 0.32
C TYR A 361 10.42 -7.84 1.75
N ALA A 362 9.68 -7.27 2.69
CA ALA A 362 9.78 -7.63 4.10
C ALA A 362 8.48 -7.34 4.86
N ALA A 363 8.21 -8.11 5.89
CA ALA A 363 7.33 -7.72 6.97
C ALA A 363 8.18 -6.98 8.02
N LEU A 364 7.85 -5.73 8.28
CA LEU A 364 8.50 -4.91 9.29
C LEU A 364 7.74 -5.01 10.60
N ILE A 365 8.48 -5.18 11.69
CA ILE A 365 7.94 -5.24 13.04
C ILE A 365 8.65 -4.17 13.87
N SER A 366 7.89 -3.30 14.52
CA SER A 366 8.40 -2.31 15.44
C SER A 366 8.01 -2.66 16.86
N GLU A 367 8.96 -2.63 17.80
CA GLU A 367 8.75 -2.82 19.22
C GLU A 367 9.17 -1.56 20.00
N GLU A 368 8.46 -1.25 21.09
CA GLU A 368 8.74 -0.05 21.86
C GLU A 368 9.65 -0.30 23.05
N LYS A 369 9.58 -1.48 23.65
CA LYS A 369 10.31 -1.80 24.89
C LYS A 369 10.89 -3.21 24.88
N PRO A 370 12.18 -3.38 24.59
CA PRO A 370 13.14 -2.37 24.11
C PRO A 370 12.78 -1.86 22.71
N SER A 371 13.23 -0.66 22.37
CA SER A 371 13.04 -0.12 21.01
C SER A 371 13.81 -0.97 20.01
N ARG A 372 13.06 -1.68 19.15
CA ARG A 372 13.61 -2.54 18.09
C ARG A 372 12.85 -2.34 16.79
N LEU A 373 13.56 -2.48 15.69
CA LEU A 373 13.01 -2.58 14.35
C LEU A 373 13.53 -3.88 13.73
N ILE A 374 12.61 -4.74 13.32
CA ILE A 374 12.90 -6.07 12.84
C ILE A 374 12.29 -6.21 11.45
N ALA A 375 13.08 -6.67 10.49
CA ALA A 375 12.58 -7.07 9.18
C ALA A 375 12.62 -8.59 9.07
N VAL A 376 11.53 -9.18 8.66
CA VAL A 376 11.40 -10.62 8.42
C VAL A 376 10.91 -10.90 7.01
N GLU A 377 11.33 -12.01 6.46
CA GLU A 377 10.85 -12.50 5.18
C GLU A 377 9.37 -12.90 5.34
N PRO A 378 8.44 -12.35 4.52
CA PRO A 378 7.00 -12.51 4.75
C PRO A 378 6.50 -13.95 4.70
N ARG A 379 7.14 -14.79 3.87
CA ARG A 379 6.74 -16.17 3.63
C ARG A 379 7.18 -17.13 4.74
N GLU A 380 8.42 -17.00 5.20
CA GLU A 380 9.04 -17.97 6.10
C GLU A 380 9.30 -17.42 7.52
N GLY A 381 9.16 -16.09 7.70
CA GLY A 381 9.44 -15.45 8.99
C GLY A 381 10.93 -15.39 9.35
N ARG A 382 11.80 -15.70 8.40
CA ARG A 382 13.24 -15.60 8.58
C ARG A 382 13.65 -14.15 8.84
N VAL A 383 14.42 -13.92 9.87
CA VAL A 383 14.92 -12.58 10.20
C VAL A 383 15.92 -12.13 9.13
N LEU A 384 15.62 -11.02 8.48
CA LEU A 384 16.49 -10.35 7.52
C LEU A 384 17.47 -9.43 8.24
N VAL A 385 16.97 -8.68 9.22
CA VAL A 385 17.75 -7.82 10.10
C VAL A 385 16.96 -7.55 11.39
N GLU A 386 17.66 -7.36 12.48
CA GLU A 386 17.11 -6.91 13.76
C GLU A 386 18.00 -5.82 14.32
N LEU A 387 17.43 -4.64 14.54
CA LEU A 387 18.13 -3.45 15.04
C LEU A 387 17.57 -3.01 16.38
N ARG A 388 18.46 -2.67 17.30
CA ARG A 388 18.09 -1.96 18.54
C ARG A 388 18.15 -0.46 18.30
N THR A 389 17.07 0.09 17.83
CA THR A 389 17.01 1.50 17.42
C THR A 389 15.67 2.12 17.71
N ALA A 390 15.64 3.43 17.94
CA ALA A 390 14.43 4.25 17.97
C ALA A 390 14.08 4.83 16.59
N ALA A 391 14.95 4.66 15.59
CA ALA A 391 14.72 5.14 14.24
C ALA A 391 13.49 4.49 13.60
N ASN A 392 12.86 5.22 12.69
CA ASN A 392 11.73 4.76 11.91
C ASN A 392 12.21 4.09 10.62
N ALA A 393 11.49 3.08 10.13
CA ALA A 393 11.65 2.59 8.78
C ALA A 393 11.03 3.62 7.82
N LEU A 394 11.82 4.11 6.86
CA LEU A 394 11.40 5.13 5.91
C LEU A 394 11.17 4.58 4.50
N ALA A 395 11.96 3.60 4.08
CA ALA A 395 11.81 2.94 2.78
C ALA A 395 12.36 1.52 2.83
N VAL A 396 11.79 0.61 2.07
CA VAL A 396 12.25 -0.79 1.94
C VAL A 396 12.47 -1.13 0.46
N GLY A 397 13.60 -1.74 0.20
CA GLY A 397 13.95 -2.27 -1.11
C GLY A 397 14.32 -3.76 -1.04
N PRO A 398 14.66 -4.36 -2.19
CA PRO A 398 14.97 -5.79 -2.28
C PRO A 398 16.18 -6.22 -1.44
N ASN A 399 17.15 -5.33 -1.21
CA ASN A 399 18.43 -5.64 -0.59
C ASN A 399 18.63 -4.99 0.79
N GLY A 400 17.63 -4.25 1.29
CA GLY A 400 17.76 -3.54 2.55
C GLY A 400 16.69 -2.47 2.75
N MET A 401 16.84 -1.67 3.79
CA MET A 401 15.92 -0.59 4.12
C MET A 401 16.65 0.70 4.49
N ILE A 402 15.98 1.82 4.29
CA ILE A 402 16.38 3.11 4.84
C ILE A 402 15.66 3.31 6.17
N ILE A 403 16.43 3.62 7.19
CA ILE A 403 15.93 4.03 8.50
C ILE A 403 16.32 5.47 8.77
N GLY A 404 15.59 6.14 9.65
CA GLY A 404 15.94 7.52 9.98
C GLY A 404 15.30 8.04 11.24
N GLU A 405 15.96 9.07 11.80
CA GLU A 405 15.48 9.85 12.94
C GLU A 405 15.86 11.32 12.74
N GLY A 406 14.86 12.20 12.75
CA GLY A 406 15.08 13.63 12.54
C GLY A 406 15.68 13.94 11.17
N ARG A 407 16.95 14.32 11.12
CA ARG A 407 17.68 14.61 9.87
C ARG A 407 18.71 13.53 9.51
N GLU A 408 18.80 12.49 10.27
CA GLU A 408 19.73 11.41 10.02
C GLU A 408 19.02 10.27 9.35
N ILE A 409 19.60 9.77 8.26
CA ILE A 409 19.16 8.59 7.54
C ILE A 409 20.30 7.61 7.40
N GLY A 410 20.01 6.32 7.43
CA GLY A 410 20.99 5.26 7.24
C GLY A 410 20.45 4.15 6.37
N TYR A 411 21.31 3.52 5.61
CA TYR A 411 20.97 2.32 4.84
C TYR A 411 21.42 1.07 5.59
N VAL A 412 20.49 0.18 5.80
CA VAL A 412 20.70 -1.13 6.42
C VAL A 412 20.50 -2.20 5.37
N ARG A 413 21.53 -3.00 5.13
CA ARG A 413 21.49 -4.13 4.20
C ARG A 413 20.93 -5.36 4.91
N TRP A 414 20.20 -6.20 4.18
CA TRP A 414 19.83 -7.52 4.69
C TRP A 414 21.09 -8.33 4.96
N GLY A 415 21.17 -9.06 6.07
CA GLY A 415 22.35 -9.80 6.52
C GLY A 415 22.85 -10.82 5.48
N ALA A 416 24.13 -11.12 5.50
CA ALA A 416 24.83 -11.95 4.49
C ALA A 416 24.29 -13.40 4.38
N GLY A 417 23.47 -13.87 5.32
CA GLY A 417 22.76 -15.15 5.24
C GLY A 417 21.46 -15.11 4.41
N THR A 418 21.10 -13.95 3.88
CA THR A 418 19.81 -13.68 3.21
C THR A 418 19.94 -13.52 1.70
N THR A 419 21.10 -13.84 1.11
CA THR A 419 21.29 -13.91 -0.35
C THR A 419 20.37 -14.97 -0.94
N GLY A 420 19.18 -14.55 -1.35
CA GLY A 420 18.16 -15.43 -1.89
C GLY A 420 16.74 -15.06 -1.54
N ALA A 421 16.47 -13.84 -1.00
CA ALA A 421 15.12 -13.33 -1.12
C ALA A 421 14.80 -13.29 -2.62
N PRO A 422 13.87 -14.13 -3.15
CA PRO A 422 13.48 -14.05 -4.53
C PRO A 422 13.00 -12.62 -4.76
N GLY A 423 13.68 -11.89 -5.62
CA GLY A 423 13.18 -10.60 -6.07
C GLY A 423 11.72 -10.78 -6.49
N PRO A 424 10.83 -9.81 -6.22
CA PRO A 424 9.44 -9.92 -6.63
C PRO A 424 9.38 -9.88 -8.16
N GLY A 425 9.55 -11.01 -8.81
CA GLY A 425 9.56 -10.99 -10.26
C GLY A 425 9.91 -12.26 -10.97
N GLN A 426 10.37 -13.28 -10.25
CA GLN A 426 10.68 -14.55 -10.93
C GLN A 426 9.81 -15.73 -10.49
N GLY A 427 8.61 -15.50 -10.10
CA GLY A 427 7.63 -16.49 -9.84
C GLY A 427 6.35 -15.78 -9.50
N ASP A 428 5.38 -15.86 -10.38
CA ASP A 428 4.01 -15.47 -10.15
C ASP A 428 3.76 -13.97 -9.89
N ALA A 429 4.15 -13.10 -10.83
CA ALA A 429 3.30 -11.95 -11.08
C ALA A 429 1.89 -12.53 -11.29
N PRO A 430 0.85 -12.05 -10.55
CA PRO A 430 -0.51 -12.39 -10.93
C PRO A 430 -0.59 -12.00 -12.40
N VAL A 431 -0.83 -13.00 -13.25
CA VAL A 431 -1.10 -12.78 -14.68
C VAL A 431 -2.23 -11.76 -14.67
N ALA A 432 -1.96 -10.56 -15.15
CA ALA A 432 -3.01 -9.59 -15.37
C ALA A 432 -4.09 -10.35 -16.15
N PRO A 433 -5.36 -10.32 -15.74
CA PRO A 433 -6.39 -11.03 -16.46
C PRO A 433 -6.29 -10.56 -17.91
N ASN A 434 -6.02 -11.50 -18.79
CA ASN A 434 -5.93 -11.24 -20.22
C ASN A 434 -7.24 -10.52 -20.61
N PRO A 435 -7.25 -9.29 -21.15
CA PRO A 435 -8.46 -8.53 -21.37
C PRO A 435 -9.42 -9.15 -22.40
N GLY A 436 -9.24 -10.41 -22.78
CA GLY A 436 -10.13 -11.19 -23.65
C GLY A 436 -10.25 -12.67 -23.25
N GLY A 437 -9.61 -13.11 -22.19
CA GLY A 437 -9.68 -14.49 -21.74
C GLY A 437 -10.78 -14.68 -20.70
N SER A 438 -11.81 -15.45 -21.00
CA SER A 438 -12.74 -15.97 -20.00
C SER A 438 -11.94 -16.76 -18.98
N TRP A 439 -11.95 -16.27 -17.70
CA TRP A 439 -11.37 -16.99 -16.58
C TRP A 439 -12.06 -18.35 -16.43
N GLN A 440 -11.32 -19.44 -16.56
CA GLN A 440 -11.78 -20.78 -16.19
C GLN A 440 -11.34 -21.06 -14.75
N PRO A 441 -12.26 -21.43 -13.85
CA PRO A 441 -11.90 -21.83 -12.50
C PRO A 441 -10.98 -23.07 -12.54
N PRO A 442 -9.94 -23.15 -11.70
CA PRO A 442 -9.18 -24.38 -11.54
C PRO A 442 -10.06 -25.38 -10.85
N GLY A 443 -10.45 -26.46 -11.55
CA GLY A 443 -11.13 -27.58 -10.91
C GLY A 443 -12.25 -28.25 -11.66
N ASP A 444 -12.20 -28.32 -12.98
CA ASP A 444 -12.99 -29.32 -13.70
C ASP A 444 -12.07 -30.15 -14.62
N GLN A 445 -11.28 -31.03 -13.98
CA GLN A 445 -10.66 -32.15 -14.67
C GLN A 445 -11.74 -33.23 -14.95
N GLY A 446 -12.61 -32.92 -15.90
CA GLY A 446 -13.70 -33.82 -16.26
C GLY A 446 -14.41 -33.49 -17.55
N SER A 447 -13.96 -32.47 -18.32
CA SER A 447 -14.54 -32.20 -19.63
C SER A 447 -13.79 -33.00 -20.70
N CYS A 448 -14.46 -33.95 -21.29
CA CYS A 448 -14.04 -34.64 -22.51
C CYS A 448 -13.71 -33.59 -23.60
N GLY A 449 -12.55 -33.74 -24.22
CA GLY A 449 -12.11 -32.92 -25.36
C GLY A 449 -13.06 -33.04 -26.57
N PRO A 450 -12.84 -32.26 -27.64
CA PRO A 450 -13.79 -32.03 -28.73
C PRO A 450 -14.10 -33.23 -29.66
N LYS A 451 -13.85 -34.44 -29.22
CA LYS A 451 -14.35 -35.67 -29.91
C LYS A 451 -15.51 -36.25 -29.15
N ARG A 452 -16.68 -35.72 -29.43
CA ARG A 452 -18.01 -36.12 -28.88
C ARG A 452 -18.51 -37.51 -29.26
N GLU A 453 -17.67 -38.41 -29.75
CA GLU A 453 -18.15 -39.73 -30.25
C GLU A 453 -17.86 -40.95 -29.35
N LEU A 454 -17.35 -40.75 -28.13
CA LEU A 454 -16.99 -41.90 -27.27
C LEU A 454 -17.40 -41.77 -25.79
N CYS A 455 -18.39 -40.94 -25.46
CA CYS A 455 -19.06 -41.02 -24.16
C CYS A 455 -20.37 -41.77 -24.32
N VAL A 456 -20.30 -43.09 -24.46
CA VAL A 456 -21.46 -43.99 -24.37
C VAL A 456 -21.69 -44.32 -22.90
N ASP A 457 -22.92 -44.11 -22.46
CA ASP A 457 -23.45 -44.45 -21.15
C ASP A 457 -23.02 -45.84 -20.71
N GLY A 458 -22.23 -45.93 -19.69
CA GLY A 458 -22.02 -47.14 -18.89
C GLY A 458 -22.92 -47.10 -17.66
N LYS A 459 -23.87 -48.02 -17.60
CA LYS A 459 -24.87 -48.27 -16.57
C LYS A 459 -24.38 -48.11 -15.14
#